data_e2a6a57d6d7d8df8bbb1f39eec11b19c
#
_entry.id   e2a6a57d6d7d8df8bbb1f39eec11b19c
#
_cell.length_a   1.000
_cell.length_b   1.000
_cell.length_c   1.000
_cell.angle_alpha   90.00
_cell.angle_beta   90.00
_cell.angle_gamma   90.00
#
_symmetry.space_group_name_H-M   'P 1'
#
loop_
_entity.id
_entity.type
_entity.pdbx_description
1 polymer ?
#
loop_
_entity_poly.entity_id
_entity_poly.type
_entity_poly.pdbx_seq_one_letter_code
_entity_poly.pdbx_strand_id
1 'polypeptide(L)'
;MQIKIFSTLSEARERLNAIIEHSFDGIFITDAKANVIRINHAYEVITGLKKEEVLGKNMADLVHDKLISESGSLQVIKTKQPVTLQQRFRSGKEALVTSSPIFDADGKFIMIVTNVRDLTEIYNLKAVVQKKTAAMDRLALELEHLQTTAEENQEIIAKDETTLAAMLIANRVASMDTTVILLGETGVGK
;
A
#
# COMPACT_ATOMS: atom_id res chain seq x y z
N MET A 1 37.31 16.25 -11.75
CA MET A 1 37.40 16.73 -10.34
C MET A 1 36.90 15.60 -9.45
N GLN A 2 37.80 14.81 -8.84
CA GLN A 2 37.40 13.78 -7.87
C GLN A 2 37.07 14.50 -6.55
N ILE A 3 35.81 14.48 -6.18
CA ILE A 3 35.41 14.98 -4.86
C ILE A 3 35.92 13.97 -3.84
N LYS A 4 36.93 14.35 -3.08
CA LYS A 4 37.47 13.54 -1.98
C LYS A 4 36.47 13.64 -0.81
N ILE A 5 35.49 12.72 -0.80
CA ILE A 5 34.38 12.72 0.18
C ILE A 5 34.88 12.29 1.57
N PHE A 6 35.98 11.54 1.63
CA PHE A 6 36.55 11.00 2.86
C PHE A 6 38.06 11.30 2.93
N SER A 7 38.53 11.75 4.09
CA SER A 7 39.95 12.02 4.34
C SER A 7 40.70 10.82 4.92
N THR A 8 40.01 9.96 5.65
CA THR A 8 40.58 8.75 6.27
C THR A 8 39.66 7.54 6.13
N LEU A 9 40.23 6.35 6.25
CA LEU A 9 39.46 5.10 6.26
C LEU A 9 38.50 5.02 7.46
N SER A 10 38.90 5.57 8.61
CA SER A 10 38.05 5.64 9.81
C SER A 10 36.82 6.51 9.56
N GLU A 11 37.02 7.71 8.98
CA GLU A 11 35.91 8.61 8.63
C GLU A 11 34.94 7.99 7.62
N ALA A 12 35.48 7.31 6.60
CA ALA A 12 34.66 6.60 5.62
C ALA A 12 33.80 5.51 6.29
N ARG A 13 34.41 4.74 7.21
CA ARG A 13 33.73 3.69 7.97
C ARG A 13 32.60 4.25 8.86
N GLU A 14 32.88 5.32 9.58
CA GLU A 14 31.89 5.96 10.47
C GLU A 14 30.68 6.49 9.67
N ARG A 15 30.93 7.18 8.56
CA ARG A 15 29.88 7.70 7.70
C ARG A 15 29.04 6.61 7.03
N LEU A 16 29.71 5.53 6.53
CA LEU A 16 28.99 4.36 6.00
C LEU A 16 28.14 3.69 7.08
N ASN A 17 28.67 3.60 8.30
CA ASN A 17 27.92 3.09 9.43
C ASN A 17 26.69 3.94 9.74
N ALA A 18 26.85 5.27 9.76
CA ALA A 18 25.75 6.20 9.98
C ALA A 18 24.68 6.10 8.87
N ILE A 19 25.08 6.03 7.60
CA ILE A 19 24.14 5.88 6.47
C ILE A 19 23.29 4.60 6.61
N ILE A 20 23.93 3.48 6.94
CA ILE A 20 23.23 2.19 7.11
C ILE A 20 22.28 2.27 8.31
N GLU A 21 22.76 2.82 9.45
CA GLU A 21 22.00 2.84 10.70
C GLU A 21 20.79 3.77 10.65
N HIS A 22 20.88 4.90 9.93
CA HIS A 22 19.80 5.88 9.80
C HIS A 22 18.90 5.65 8.58
N SER A 23 19.04 4.55 7.87
CA SER A 23 18.10 4.19 6.80
C SER A 23 16.72 3.89 7.38
N PHE A 24 15.67 4.40 6.74
CA PHE A 24 14.28 4.06 7.08
C PHE A 24 13.91 2.62 6.66
N ASP A 25 14.49 2.12 5.56
CA ASP A 25 14.36 0.72 5.18
C ASP A 25 15.26 -0.14 6.09
N GLY A 26 14.80 -1.34 6.45
CA GLY A 26 15.61 -2.32 7.12
C GLY A 26 16.77 -2.75 6.21
N ILE A 27 18.00 -2.61 6.67
CA ILE A 27 19.17 -3.09 5.95
C ILE A 27 19.74 -4.31 6.67
N PHE A 28 19.98 -5.33 5.88
CA PHE A 28 20.45 -6.61 6.31
C PHE A 28 21.53 -7.10 5.34
N ILE A 29 22.70 -7.45 5.83
CA ILE A 29 23.85 -7.83 5.02
C ILE A 29 24.33 -9.20 5.43
N THR A 30 24.57 -10.07 4.45
CA THR A 30 25.22 -11.38 4.65
C THR A 30 26.52 -11.47 3.87
N ASP A 31 27.38 -12.40 4.30
CA ASP A 31 28.51 -12.84 3.49
C ASP A 31 28.04 -13.69 2.29
N ALA A 32 28.99 -14.12 1.46
CA ALA A 32 28.74 -14.96 0.30
C ALA A 32 28.20 -16.37 0.65
N LYS A 33 28.22 -16.77 1.93
CA LYS A 33 27.71 -18.05 2.44
C LYS A 33 26.37 -17.90 3.15
N ALA A 34 25.74 -16.70 3.08
CA ALA A 34 24.51 -16.34 3.78
C ALA A 34 24.61 -16.25 5.31
N ASN A 35 25.80 -16.06 5.88
CA ASN A 35 25.90 -15.72 7.29
C ASN A 35 25.64 -14.23 7.50
N VAL A 36 24.84 -13.88 8.49
CA VAL A 36 24.47 -12.49 8.80
C VAL A 36 25.69 -11.77 9.37
N ILE A 37 26.15 -10.72 8.69
CA ILE A 37 27.27 -9.89 9.14
C ILE A 37 26.83 -8.54 9.69
N ARG A 38 25.65 -8.06 9.29
CA ARG A 38 25.13 -6.77 9.76
C ARG A 38 23.63 -6.66 9.59
N ILE A 39 22.99 -5.95 10.52
CA ILE A 39 21.65 -5.38 10.39
C ILE A 39 21.67 -3.95 10.93
N ASN A 40 20.68 -3.12 10.53
CA ASN A 40 20.45 -1.80 11.10
C ASN A 40 19.24 -1.81 12.05
N HIS A 41 19.04 -0.70 12.77
CA HIS A 41 17.94 -0.56 13.70
C HIS A 41 16.56 -0.68 13.03
N ALA A 42 16.39 -0.12 11.82
CA ALA A 42 15.13 -0.23 11.08
C ALA A 42 14.74 -1.70 10.80
N TYR A 43 15.71 -2.58 10.51
CA TYR A 43 15.46 -4.01 10.36
C TYR A 43 14.82 -4.61 11.62
N GLU A 44 15.34 -4.30 12.81
CA GLU A 44 14.79 -4.81 14.07
C GLU A 44 13.35 -4.32 14.31
N VAL A 45 13.06 -3.04 14.00
CA VAL A 45 11.73 -2.44 14.14
C VAL A 45 10.72 -3.08 13.18
N ILE A 46 11.11 -3.24 11.90
CA ILE A 46 10.23 -3.78 10.86
C ILE A 46 9.97 -5.26 11.10
N THR A 47 11.00 -6.05 11.38
CA THR A 47 10.87 -7.52 11.46
C THR A 47 10.50 -8.04 12.85
N GLY A 48 10.82 -7.27 13.89
CA GLY A 48 10.71 -7.70 15.28
C GLY A 48 11.81 -8.67 15.73
N LEU A 49 12.83 -8.92 14.87
CA LEU A 49 13.98 -9.76 15.19
C LEU A 49 15.10 -8.89 15.73
N LYS A 50 15.66 -9.29 16.88
CA LYS A 50 16.75 -8.55 17.51
C LYS A 50 18.11 -8.92 16.91
N LYS A 51 19.04 -7.98 16.97
CA LYS A 51 20.39 -8.15 16.45
C LYS A 51 21.07 -9.39 17.02
N GLU A 52 20.90 -9.66 18.30
CA GLU A 52 21.46 -10.81 19.02
C GLU A 52 20.87 -12.13 18.51
N GLU A 53 19.64 -12.12 17.99
CA GLU A 53 18.98 -13.32 17.49
C GLU A 53 19.47 -13.74 16.09
N VAL A 54 19.97 -12.79 15.30
CA VAL A 54 20.27 -13.03 13.86
C VAL A 54 21.74 -12.87 13.51
N LEU A 55 22.50 -12.03 14.21
CA LEU A 55 23.91 -11.74 13.87
C LEU A 55 24.76 -13.02 13.98
N GLY A 56 25.55 -13.29 12.95
CA GLY A 56 26.41 -14.48 12.86
C GLY A 56 25.70 -15.78 12.49
N LYS A 57 24.35 -15.81 12.51
CA LYS A 57 23.59 -17.00 12.10
C LYS A 57 23.52 -17.12 10.57
N ASN A 58 23.32 -18.34 10.09
CA ASN A 58 23.08 -18.59 8.68
C ASN A 58 21.59 -18.37 8.34
N MET A 59 21.33 -17.87 7.15
CA MET A 59 19.95 -17.65 6.70
C MET A 59 19.13 -18.94 6.58
N ALA A 60 19.79 -20.08 6.32
CA ALA A 60 19.13 -21.38 6.32
C ALA A 60 18.58 -21.76 7.71
N ASP A 61 19.33 -21.44 8.77
CA ASP A 61 18.90 -21.69 10.14
C ASP A 61 17.70 -20.80 10.50
N LEU A 62 17.71 -19.53 10.10
CA LEU A 62 16.58 -18.61 10.35
C LEU A 62 15.29 -19.08 9.67
N VAL A 63 15.38 -19.68 8.48
CA VAL A 63 14.24 -20.30 7.78
C VAL A 63 13.80 -21.58 8.50
N HIS A 64 14.74 -22.45 8.86
CA HIS A 64 14.47 -23.70 9.56
C HIS A 64 13.76 -23.44 10.90
N ASP A 65 14.24 -22.47 11.67
CA ASP A 65 13.68 -22.06 12.97
C ASP A 65 12.38 -21.24 12.84
N LYS A 66 11.87 -21.08 11.62
CA LYS A 66 10.65 -20.33 11.29
C LYS A 66 10.66 -18.88 11.81
N LEU A 67 11.82 -18.27 11.93
CA LEU A 67 11.98 -16.85 12.22
C LEU A 67 11.56 -16.00 11.03
N ILE A 68 11.77 -16.55 9.82
CA ILE A 68 11.38 -15.99 8.53
C ILE A 68 10.76 -17.10 7.66
N SER A 69 9.84 -16.74 6.75
CA SER A 69 9.17 -17.72 5.87
C SER A 69 10.08 -18.28 4.78
N GLU A 70 10.92 -17.43 4.20
CA GLU A 70 11.87 -17.75 3.13
C GLU A 70 13.00 -16.73 3.10
N SER A 71 14.05 -16.96 2.32
CA SER A 71 15.22 -16.08 2.26
C SER A 71 15.60 -15.71 0.84
N GLY A 72 15.53 -14.41 0.52
CA GLY A 72 16.05 -13.86 -0.72
C GLY A 72 17.55 -14.05 -0.86
N SER A 73 18.32 -13.98 0.23
CA SER A 73 19.77 -14.20 0.22
C SER A 73 20.13 -15.60 -0.25
N LEU A 74 19.39 -16.63 0.19
CA LEU A 74 19.63 -18.02 -0.27
C LEU A 74 19.32 -18.19 -1.75
N GLN A 75 18.31 -17.46 -2.27
CA GLN A 75 18.01 -17.48 -3.71
C GLN A 75 19.10 -16.75 -4.52
N VAL A 76 19.59 -15.59 -4.04
CA VAL A 76 20.70 -14.84 -4.65
C VAL A 76 21.97 -15.68 -4.74
N ILE A 77 22.30 -16.49 -3.72
CA ILE A 77 23.47 -17.38 -3.77
C ILE A 77 23.39 -18.34 -4.96
N LYS A 78 22.19 -18.85 -5.24
CA LYS A 78 21.96 -19.80 -6.35
C LYS A 78 21.96 -19.12 -7.71
N THR A 79 21.27 -17.99 -7.81
CA THR A 79 21.02 -17.33 -9.11
C THR A 79 22.08 -16.29 -9.48
N LYS A 80 22.78 -15.73 -8.49
CA LYS A 80 23.66 -14.55 -8.65
C LYS A 80 22.95 -13.32 -9.24
N GLN A 81 21.63 -13.29 -9.14
CA GLN A 81 20.78 -12.20 -9.61
C GLN A 81 20.02 -11.58 -8.43
N PRO A 82 19.63 -10.31 -8.53
CA PRO A 82 18.73 -9.69 -7.53
C PRO A 82 17.43 -10.46 -7.43
N VAL A 83 16.93 -10.62 -6.21
CA VAL A 83 15.69 -11.32 -5.90
C VAL A 83 14.81 -10.42 -5.04
N THR A 84 13.55 -10.24 -5.43
CA THR A 84 12.55 -9.57 -4.62
C THR A 84 11.44 -10.55 -4.28
N LEU A 85 11.09 -10.62 -3.00
CA LEU A 85 10.03 -11.49 -2.49
C LEU A 85 9.31 -10.83 -1.32
N GLN A 86 8.10 -11.30 -1.04
CA GLN A 86 7.36 -10.93 0.17
C GLN A 86 7.69 -11.94 1.26
N GLN A 87 8.23 -11.46 2.38
CA GLN A 87 8.70 -12.27 3.47
C GLN A 87 7.85 -12.03 4.71
N ARG A 88 7.43 -13.13 5.35
CA ARG A 88 6.75 -13.09 6.65
C ARG A 88 7.74 -13.43 7.74
N PHE A 89 7.68 -12.67 8.83
CA PHE A 89 8.51 -12.84 10.02
C PHE A 89 7.72 -13.51 11.16
N ARG A 90 8.44 -14.06 12.12
CA ARG A 90 7.85 -14.69 13.34
C ARG A 90 6.86 -13.76 14.05
N SER A 91 7.08 -12.46 14.01
CA SER A 91 6.20 -11.43 14.57
C SER A 91 4.82 -11.34 13.90
N GLY A 92 4.59 -12.04 12.78
CA GLY A 92 3.41 -11.92 11.93
C GLY A 92 3.46 -10.76 10.93
N LYS A 93 4.47 -9.89 11.01
CA LYS A 93 4.67 -8.80 10.06
C LYS A 93 5.12 -9.32 8.71
N GLU A 94 4.74 -8.62 7.66
CA GLU A 94 5.14 -8.89 6.28
C GLU A 94 5.89 -7.69 5.71
N ALA A 95 6.95 -7.95 4.98
CA ALA A 95 7.74 -6.92 4.31
C ALA A 95 8.14 -7.36 2.90
N LEU A 96 8.35 -6.37 2.04
CA LEU A 96 8.99 -6.58 0.75
C LEU A 96 10.50 -6.61 0.97
N VAL A 97 11.11 -7.72 0.58
CA VAL A 97 12.54 -7.97 0.75
C VAL A 97 13.20 -8.04 -0.62
N THR A 98 14.16 -7.16 -0.86
CA THR A 98 14.98 -7.17 -2.08
C THR A 98 16.41 -7.45 -1.73
N SER A 99 16.92 -8.61 -2.15
CA SER A 99 18.29 -9.05 -1.94
C SER A 99 19.11 -8.89 -3.23
N SER A 100 20.25 -8.25 -3.15
CA SER A 100 21.12 -7.97 -4.29
C SER A 100 22.54 -8.49 -4.05
N PRO A 101 23.13 -9.22 -5.01
CA PRO A 101 24.52 -9.68 -4.92
C PRO A 101 25.48 -8.50 -5.09
N ILE A 102 26.54 -8.51 -4.32
CA ILE A 102 27.65 -7.56 -4.45
C ILE A 102 28.89 -8.34 -4.86
N PHE A 103 29.57 -7.82 -5.89
CA PHE A 103 30.82 -8.36 -6.43
C PHE A 103 31.96 -7.38 -6.16
N ASP A 104 33.16 -7.88 -5.99
CA ASP A 104 34.37 -7.06 -5.93
C ASP A 104 34.81 -6.60 -7.34
N ALA A 105 35.95 -5.87 -7.38
CA ALA A 105 36.51 -5.36 -8.64
C ALA A 105 36.91 -6.46 -9.62
N ASP A 106 37.21 -7.68 -9.14
CA ASP A 106 37.59 -8.85 -9.93
C ASP A 106 36.38 -9.70 -10.35
N GLY A 107 35.16 -9.24 -10.04
CA GLY A 107 33.91 -9.95 -10.34
C GLY A 107 33.60 -11.12 -9.42
N LYS A 108 34.29 -11.26 -8.29
CA LYS A 108 34.04 -12.29 -7.30
C LYS A 108 32.88 -11.89 -6.40
N PHE A 109 31.93 -12.80 -6.22
CA PHE A 109 30.79 -12.61 -5.30
C PHE A 109 31.25 -12.57 -3.84
N ILE A 110 31.01 -11.45 -3.14
CA ILE A 110 31.55 -11.20 -1.80
C ILE A 110 30.49 -11.12 -0.71
N MET A 111 29.33 -10.54 -1.01
CA MET A 111 28.26 -10.34 -0.01
C MET A 111 26.90 -10.15 -0.67
N ILE A 112 25.86 -10.14 0.16
CA ILE A 112 24.49 -9.79 -0.26
C ILE A 112 24.03 -8.64 0.60
N VAL A 113 23.50 -7.58 -0.04
CA VAL A 113 22.79 -6.50 0.64
C VAL A 113 21.31 -6.71 0.41
N THR A 114 20.56 -6.71 1.48
CA THR A 114 19.12 -6.90 1.47
C THR A 114 18.42 -5.69 2.08
N ASN A 115 17.50 -5.09 1.33
CA ASN A 115 16.58 -4.07 1.80
C ASN A 115 15.26 -4.72 2.21
N VAL A 116 14.75 -4.32 3.37
CA VAL A 116 13.51 -4.81 3.95
C VAL A 116 12.59 -3.61 4.14
N ARG A 117 11.49 -3.57 3.37
CA ARG A 117 10.53 -2.47 3.39
C ARG A 117 9.21 -2.92 3.99
N ASP A 118 8.77 -2.24 5.04
CA ASP A 118 7.45 -2.44 5.63
C ASP A 118 6.37 -2.01 4.64
N LEU A 119 5.42 -2.90 4.38
CA LEU A 119 4.29 -2.64 3.50
C LEU A 119 2.98 -2.41 4.27
N THR A 120 3.02 -2.39 5.58
CA THR A 120 1.82 -2.30 6.44
C THR A 120 0.99 -1.05 6.11
N GLU A 121 1.63 0.10 5.97
CA GLU A 121 0.95 1.35 5.63
C GLU A 121 0.34 1.30 4.24
N ILE A 122 1.07 0.75 3.26
CA ILE A 122 0.58 0.60 1.87
C ILE A 122 -0.64 -0.31 1.82
N TYR A 123 -0.65 -1.42 2.56
CA TYR A 123 -1.81 -2.31 2.63
C TYR A 123 -3.00 -1.66 3.32
N ASN A 124 -2.76 -0.92 4.40
CA ASN A 124 -3.81 -0.17 5.09
C ASN A 124 -4.44 0.89 4.19
N LEU A 125 -3.63 1.67 3.48
CA LEU A 125 -4.10 2.66 2.52
C LEU A 125 -4.89 2.03 1.36
N LYS A 126 -4.39 0.92 0.80
CA LYS A 126 -5.12 0.17 -0.24
C LYS A 126 -6.48 -0.32 0.25
N ALA A 127 -6.55 -0.86 1.47
CA ALA A 127 -7.81 -1.33 2.05
C ALA A 127 -8.81 -0.18 2.25
N VAL A 128 -8.34 0.99 2.69
CA VAL A 128 -9.18 2.20 2.82
C VAL A 128 -9.69 2.67 1.46
N VAL A 129 -8.83 2.72 0.44
CA VAL A 129 -9.21 3.09 -0.92
C VAL A 129 -10.25 2.13 -1.47
N GLN A 130 -10.03 0.82 -1.36
CA GLN A 130 -10.99 -0.19 -1.83
C GLN A 130 -12.36 -0.06 -1.16
N LYS A 131 -12.40 0.17 0.16
CA LYS A 131 -13.66 0.41 0.88
C LYS A 131 -14.38 1.66 0.38
N LYS A 132 -13.65 2.75 0.13
CA LYS A 132 -14.24 3.99 -0.40
C LYS A 132 -14.78 3.79 -1.82
N THR A 133 -14.04 3.12 -2.69
CA THR A 133 -14.48 2.84 -4.06
C THR A 133 -15.76 2.00 -4.05
N ALA A 134 -15.81 0.91 -3.28
CA ALA A 134 -17.01 0.08 -3.17
C ALA A 134 -18.23 0.85 -2.61
N ALA A 135 -18.02 1.79 -1.68
CA ALA A 135 -19.08 2.65 -1.18
C ALA A 135 -19.57 3.65 -2.24
N MET A 136 -18.67 4.22 -3.04
CA MET A 136 -19.02 5.11 -4.16
C MET A 136 -19.80 4.37 -5.26
N ASP A 137 -19.38 3.16 -5.62
CA ASP A 137 -20.05 2.32 -6.61
C ASP A 137 -21.49 2.00 -6.16
N ARG A 138 -21.66 1.68 -4.86
CA ARG A 138 -22.98 1.44 -4.29
C ARG A 138 -23.89 2.68 -4.33
N LEU A 139 -23.36 3.85 -3.98
CA LEU A 139 -24.09 5.11 -4.05
C LEU A 139 -24.45 5.48 -5.50
N ALA A 140 -23.56 5.22 -6.45
CA ALA A 140 -23.84 5.46 -7.88
C ALA A 140 -25.00 4.60 -8.38
N LEU A 141 -25.02 3.31 -8.03
CA LEU A 141 -26.13 2.40 -8.35
C LEU A 141 -27.45 2.85 -7.70
N GLU A 142 -27.40 3.31 -6.46
CA GLU A 142 -28.58 3.80 -5.74
C GLU A 142 -29.15 5.07 -6.37
N LEU A 143 -28.27 6.00 -6.81
CA LEU A 143 -28.67 7.19 -7.55
C LEU A 143 -29.27 6.86 -8.91
N GLU A 144 -28.69 5.91 -9.64
CA GLU A 144 -29.21 5.45 -10.93
C GLU A 144 -30.61 4.84 -10.77
N HIS A 145 -30.79 4.00 -9.74
CA HIS A 145 -32.09 3.42 -9.42
C HIS A 145 -33.15 4.49 -9.07
N LEU A 146 -32.77 5.49 -8.27
CA LEU A 146 -33.67 6.59 -7.93
C LEU A 146 -34.03 7.44 -9.16
N GLN A 147 -33.11 7.68 -10.08
CA GLN A 147 -33.35 8.40 -11.33
C GLN A 147 -34.32 7.60 -12.23
N THR A 148 -34.09 6.30 -12.42
CA THR A 148 -34.96 5.44 -13.22
C THR A 148 -36.37 5.37 -12.66
N THR A 149 -36.51 5.25 -11.32
CA THR A 149 -37.81 5.24 -10.66
C THR A 149 -38.52 6.60 -10.78
N ALA A 150 -37.79 7.71 -10.78
CA ALA A 150 -38.34 9.04 -11.01
C ALA A 150 -38.81 9.23 -12.45
N GLU A 151 -38.08 8.66 -13.43
CA GLU A 151 -38.45 8.70 -14.86
C GLU A 151 -39.68 7.81 -15.15
N GLU A 152 -39.75 6.62 -14.58
CA GLU A 152 -40.92 5.72 -14.73
C GLU A 152 -42.20 6.27 -14.15
N ASN A 153 -42.12 7.14 -13.14
CA ASN A 153 -43.28 7.80 -12.56
C ASN A 153 -43.71 9.09 -13.28
N GLN A 154 -43.02 9.52 -14.34
CA GLN A 154 -43.39 10.68 -15.15
C GLN A 154 -44.37 10.30 -16.27
N GLU A 155 -45.64 10.03 -15.94
CA GLU A 155 -46.76 10.05 -16.92
C GLU A 155 -47.02 11.46 -17.50
N ILE A 156 -46.48 12.50 -16.87
CA ILE A 156 -46.71 13.90 -17.26
C ILE A 156 -45.46 14.48 -17.90
N ILE A 157 -45.50 14.76 -19.19
CA ILE A 157 -44.45 15.44 -19.92
C ILE A 157 -44.53 16.95 -19.70
N ALA A 158 -43.71 17.51 -18.83
CA ALA A 158 -43.56 18.93 -18.60
C ALA A 158 -42.19 19.43 -19.10
N LYS A 159 -42.18 20.40 -20.04
CA LYS A 159 -40.96 21.03 -20.53
C LYS A 159 -40.85 22.52 -20.18
N ASP A 160 -41.95 23.10 -19.71
CA ASP A 160 -42.01 24.50 -19.32
C ASP A 160 -41.63 24.65 -17.82
N GLU A 161 -40.88 25.70 -17.52
CA GLU A 161 -40.31 25.96 -16.19
C GLU A 161 -41.41 26.16 -15.11
N THR A 162 -42.52 26.79 -15.48
CA THR A 162 -43.70 27.00 -14.60
C THR A 162 -44.42 25.69 -14.30
N THR A 163 -44.56 24.81 -15.29
CA THR A 163 -45.16 23.48 -15.14
C THR A 163 -44.29 22.56 -14.29
N LEU A 164 -42.96 22.58 -14.49
CA LEU A 164 -42.01 21.85 -13.67
C LEU A 164 -42.05 22.31 -12.19
N ALA A 165 -42.13 23.61 -11.94
CA ALA A 165 -42.25 24.17 -10.61
C ALA A 165 -43.58 23.73 -9.92
N ALA A 166 -44.66 23.71 -10.66
CA ALA A 166 -45.96 23.24 -10.14
C ALA A 166 -45.95 21.75 -9.78
N MET A 167 -45.31 20.92 -10.64
CA MET A 167 -45.12 19.48 -10.40
C MET A 167 -44.26 19.20 -9.16
N LEU A 168 -43.17 19.96 -8.98
CA LEU A 168 -42.34 19.84 -7.77
C LEU A 168 -43.12 20.14 -6.49
N ILE A 169 -43.99 21.13 -6.53
CA ILE A 169 -44.89 21.45 -5.41
C ILE A 169 -45.89 20.31 -5.19
N ALA A 170 -46.54 19.84 -6.26
CA ALA A 170 -47.49 18.75 -6.19
C ALA A 170 -46.90 17.47 -5.61
N ASN A 171 -45.70 17.06 -6.08
CA ASN A 171 -45.00 15.90 -5.55
C ASN A 171 -44.62 16.06 -4.05
N ARG A 172 -44.26 17.28 -3.64
CA ARG A 172 -43.90 17.53 -2.22
C ARG A 172 -45.15 17.44 -1.33
N VAL A 173 -46.30 17.83 -1.80
CA VAL A 173 -47.57 17.83 -1.04
C VAL A 173 -48.27 16.46 -1.15
N ALA A 174 -48.00 15.67 -2.17
CA ALA A 174 -48.62 14.35 -2.39
C ALA A 174 -48.41 13.36 -1.23
N SER A 175 -47.32 13.52 -0.45
CA SER A 175 -47.04 12.71 0.73
C SER A 175 -47.72 13.22 2.01
N MET A 176 -48.48 14.35 1.94
CA MET A 176 -49.14 14.98 3.07
C MET A 176 -50.66 14.77 2.95
N ASP A 177 -51.37 14.54 4.07
CA ASP A 177 -52.80 14.44 4.12
C ASP A 177 -53.46 15.86 4.14
N THR A 178 -53.34 16.53 2.98
CA THR A 178 -53.74 17.95 2.79
C THR A 178 -54.52 18.11 1.50
N THR A 179 -55.57 18.91 1.53
CA THR A 179 -56.36 19.26 0.35
C THR A 179 -55.61 20.27 -0.51
N VAL A 180 -55.41 19.95 -1.80
CA VAL A 180 -54.75 20.82 -2.77
C VAL A 180 -55.75 21.28 -3.82
N ILE A 181 -55.78 22.57 -4.11
CA ILE A 181 -56.62 23.15 -5.16
C ILE A 181 -55.73 23.55 -6.35
N LEU A 182 -56.00 22.97 -7.53
CA LEU A 182 -55.36 23.33 -8.78
C LEU A 182 -56.19 24.41 -9.47
N LEU A 183 -55.59 25.60 -9.65
CA LEU A 183 -56.20 26.74 -10.33
C LEU A 183 -55.56 26.92 -11.73
N GLY A 184 -56.35 27.22 -12.72
CA GLY A 184 -55.90 27.49 -14.09
C GLY A 184 -57.07 27.76 -15.02
N GLU A 185 -56.76 28.24 -16.21
CA GLU A 185 -57.77 28.50 -17.25
C GLU A 185 -58.44 27.21 -17.74
N THR A 186 -59.64 27.34 -18.36
CA THR A 186 -60.34 26.18 -18.91
C THR A 186 -59.58 25.61 -20.10
N GLY A 187 -59.30 24.28 -20.10
CA GLY A 187 -58.58 23.58 -21.16
C GLY A 187 -57.09 23.40 -20.96
N VAL A 188 -56.52 23.84 -19.84
CA VAL A 188 -55.06 23.66 -19.53
C VAL A 188 -54.68 22.32 -18.90
N GLY A 189 -55.62 21.34 -18.89
CA GLY A 189 -55.33 19.99 -18.40
C GLY A 189 -55.21 19.84 -16.87
N LYS A 190 -56.05 20.52 -16.12
CA LYS A 190 -56.15 20.42 -14.65
C LYS A 190 -56.58 19.05 -14.18
#